data_d14b005eebcf6f56cb7b07ef1b2a3915
#
_entry.id   d14b005eebcf6f56cb7b07ef1b2a3915
#
_cell.length_a   1.000
_cell.length_b   1.000
_cell.length_c   1.000
_cell.angle_alpha   90.00
_cell.angle_beta   90.00
_cell.angle_gamma   90.00
#
_symmetry.space_group_name_H-M   'P 1'
#
loop_
_entity.id
_entity.type
_entity.pdbx_description
1 polymer ?
#
loop_
_entity_poly.entity_id
_entity_poly.type
_entity_poly.pdbx_seq_one_letter_code
_entity_poly.pdbx_strand_id
1 'polypeptide(L)'
;MAKTTKLITEFDIEVDGDPYVWRLHRLPQWSYDPSERHGKVIAARHKEGQREALIEFPPGPKPKFSAPPLKPSQIPVRIVAKAIASAIEAGWEPLSRGKPVVIYVDEEGN
;
A
#
# COMPACT_ATOMS: atom_id res chain seq x y z
N MET A 1 -0.65 -26.69 20.89
CA MET A 1 -0.21 -25.45 20.28
C MET A 1 -1.39 -24.52 20.08
N ALA A 2 -1.17 -23.34 20.54
CA ALA A 2 -2.23 -22.36 20.37
C ALA A 2 -2.38 -22.01 18.91
N LYS A 3 -3.59 -22.11 18.43
CA LYS A 3 -3.89 -21.75 17.07
C LYS A 3 -4.21 -20.26 17.02
N THR A 4 -3.31 -19.50 16.49
CA THR A 4 -3.55 -18.08 16.34
C THR A 4 -4.52 -17.87 15.21
N THR A 5 -5.60 -17.16 15.49
CA THR A 5 -6.51 -16.77 14.44
C THR A 5 -5.79 -15.81 13.53
N LYS A 6 -5.62 -16.18 12.29
CA LYS A 6 -4.93 -15.33 11.35
C LYS A 6 -5.88 -14.27 10.86
N LEU A 7 -5.53 -13.02 11.11
CA LEU A 7 -6.30 -11.91 10.58
C LEU A 7 -6.04 -11.81 9.09
N ILE A 8 -7.09 -11.55 8.34
CA ILE A 8 -6.93 -11.33 6.92
C ILE A 8 -6.37 -9.94 6.74
N THR A 9 -5.10 -9.89 6.39
CA THR A 9 -4.41 -8.61 6.19
C THR A 9 -4.13 -8.32 4.73
N GLU A 10 -4.34 -9.32 3.86
CA GLU A 10 -4.15 -9.15 2.43
C GLU A 10 -5.49 -9.18 1.71
N PHE A 11 -5.59 -8.38 0.67
CA PHE A 11 -6.82 -8.25 -0.09
C PHE A 11 -6.55 -8.49 -1.57
N ASP A 12 -7.49 -9.13 -2.24
CA ASP A 12 -7.38 -9.38 -3.67
C ASP A 12 -7.79 -8.15 -4.44
N ILE A 13 -7.11 -7.91 -5.55
CA ILE A 13 -7.48 -6.85 -6.46
C ILE A 13 -7.04 -7.23 -7.87
N GLU A 14 -7.80 -6.82 -8.86
CA GLU A 14 -7.43 -7.05 -10.25
C GLU A 14 -7.03 -5.73 -10.88
N VAL A 15 -5.91 -5.72 -11.58
CA VAL A 15 -5.40 -4.53 -12.27
C VAL A 15 -5.04 -4.94 -13.69
N ASP A 16 -5.71 -4.35 -14.65
CA ASP A 16 -5.49 -4.64 -16.08
C ASP A 16 -5.57 -6.13 -16.40
N GLY A 17 -6.51 -6.82 -15.76
CA GLY A 17 -6.74 -8.24 -15.99
C GLY A 17 -5.85 -9.17 -15.22
N ASP A 18 -4.89 -8.66 -14.47
CA ASP A 18 -3.98 -9.49 -13.68
C ASP A 18 -4.37 -9.47 -12.20
N PRO A 19 -4.24 -10.60 -11.51
CA PRO A 19 -4.60 -10.68 -10.09
C PRO A 19 -3.44 -10.24 -9.21
N TYR A 20 -3.73 -9.37 -8.26
CA TYR A 20 -2.76 -8.89 -7.28
C TYR A 20 -3.32 -9.04 -5.89
N VAL A 21 -2.44 -8.99 -4.90
CA VAL A 21 -2.83 -8.86 -3.50
C VAL A 21 -2.12 -7.67 -2.92
N TRP A 22 -2.77 -7.01 -1.96
CA TRP A 22 -2.15 -5.87 -1.31
C TRP A 22 -2.51 -5.87 0.17
N ARG A 23 -1.68 -5.20 0.95
CA ARG A 23 -1.92 -5.05 2.38
C ARG A 23 -1.46 -3.68 2.81
N LEU A 24 -1.99 -3.23 3.93
CA LEU A 24 -1.52 -1.99 4.54
C LEU A 24 -0.22 -2.30 5.28
N HIS A 25 0.87 -1.76 4.78
CA HIS A 25 2.20 -2.07 5.29
C HIS A 25 2.60 -1.15 6.43
N ARG A 26 2.27 0.13 6.33
CA ARG A 26 2.59 1.11 7.34
C ARG A 26 1.47 2.13 7.45
N LEU A 27 1.09 2.43 8.69
CA LEU A 27 0.11 3.47 8.95
C LEU A 27 0.73 4.85 8.72
N PRO A 28 -0.10 5.87 8.41
CA PRO A 28 0.42 7.22 8.31
C PRO A 28 1.01 7.66 9.65
N GLN A 29 2.11 8.39 9.58
CA GLN A 29 2.77 8.93 10.75
C GLN A 29 2.79 10.44 10.64
N TRP A 30 2.32 11.10 11.67
CA TRP A 30 2.22 12.55 11.65
C TRP A 30 3.02 13.13 12.80
N SER A 31 3.79 14.17 12.53
CA SER A 31 4.63 14.84 13.52
C SER A 31 4.50 16.35 13.31
N TYR A 32 4.83 17.10 14.34
CA TYR A 32 4.90 18.53 14.21
C TYR A 32 6.03 18.94 13.26
N ASP A 33 7.08 18.14 13.19
CA ASP A 33 8.17 18.38 12.26
C ASP A 33 7.77 17.84 10.89
N PRO A 34 7.61 18.70 9.87
CA PRO A 34 7.21 18.23 8.54
C PRO A 34 8.13 17.17 7.95
N SER A 35 9.41 17.18 8.30
CA SER A 35 10.35 16.20 7.77
C SER A 35 10.11 14.79 8.34
N GLU A 36 9.35 14.70 9.43
CA GLU A 36 9.04 13.42 10.06
C GLU A 36 7.62 12.96 9.81
N ARG A 37 6.94 13.57 8.85
CA ARG A 37 5.60 13.15 8.46
C ARG A 37 5.70 12.16 7.34
N HIS A 38 5.02 11.03 7.51
CA HIS A 38 5.04 9.96 6.51
C HIS A 38 3.62 9.52 6.21
N GLY A 39 3.35 9.27 4.94
CA GLY A 39 2.06 8.77 4.55
C GLY A 39 1.95 7.28 4.75
N LYS A 40 0.76 6.75 4.46
CA LYS A 40 0.56 5.32 4.52
C LYS A 40 1.34 4.64 3.41
N VAL A 41 1.71 3.39 3.66
CA VAL A 41 2.39 2.56 2.66
C VAL A 41 1.58 1.28 2.49
N ILE A 42 1.28 0.95 1.24
CA ILE A 42 0.70 -0.35 0.94
C ILE A 42 1.77 -1.22 0.30
N ALA A 43 1.68 -2.52 0.55
CA ALA A 43 2.57 -3.49 -0.09
C ALA A 43 1.73 -4.30 -1.06
N ALA A 44 2.13 -4.33 -2.32
CA ALA A 44 1.40 -5.03 -3.36
C ALA A 44 2.30 -6.04 -4.04
N ARG A 45 1.71 -7.17 -4.47
CA ARG A 45 2.43 -8.14 -5.27
C ARG A 45 1.45 -8.86 -6.19
N HIS A 46 1.97 -9.36 -7.28
CA HIS A 46 1.19 -10.22 -8.16
C HIS A 46 0.97 -11.56 -7.46
N LYS A 47 -0.20 -12.17 -7.64
CA LYS A 47 -0.48 -13.44 -6.98
C LYS A 47 0.52 -14.54 -7.29
N GLU A 48 1.10 -14.49 -8.48
CA GLU A 48 2.09 -15.48 -8.90
C GLU A 48 3.52 -14.98 -8.77
N GLY A 49 3.70 -13.75 -8.29
CA GLY A 49 5.01 -13.16 -8.15
C GLY A 49 5.44 -13.07 -6.71
N GLN A 50 6.71 -12.76 -6.51
CA GLN A 50 7.28 -12.64 -5.17
C GLN A 50 7.81 -11.25 -4.88
N ARG A 51 8.03 -10.45 -5.91
CA ARG A 51 8.60 -9.12 -5.71
C ARG A 51 7.50 -8.13 -5.35
N GLU A 52 7.63 -7.55 -4.16
CA GLU A 52 6.64 -6.58 -3.69
C GLU A 52 6.97 -5.17 -4.16
N ALA A 53 5.93 -4.36 -4.31
CA ALA A 53 6.07 -2.92 -4.44
C ALA A 53 5.56 -2.29 -3.16
N LEU A 54 6.39 -1.48 -2.53
CA LEU A 54 5.99 -0.70 -1.36
C LEU A 54 5.62 0.68 -1.88
N ILE A 55 4.35 0.99 -1.85
CA ILE A 55 3.82 2.20 -2.45
C ILE A 55 3.46 3.18 -1.36
N GLU A 56 4.17 4.28 -1.32
CA GLU A 56 3.99 5.30 -0.29
C GLU A 56 3.16 6.45 -0.81
N PHE A 57 2.13 6.83 -0.02
CA PHE A 57 1.28 7.95 -0.31
C PHE A 57 1.75 9.17 0.49
N PRO A 58 1.34 10.38 0.10
CA PRO A 58 1.70 11.57 0.88
C PRO A 58 1.07 11.54 2.27
N PRO A 59 1.66 12.24 3.25
CA PRO A 59 1.16 12.19 4.62
C PRO A 59 -0.26 12.72 4.81
N GLY A 60 -0.75 13.57 3.93
CA GLY A 60 -2.09 14.10 4.05
C GLY A 60 -2.23 15.11 5.19
N PRO A 61 -3.48 15.51 5.48
CA PRO A 61 -3.73 16.50 6.53
C PRO A 61 -3.55 15.90 7.93
N LYS A 62 -3.36 16.79 8.90
CA LYS A 62 -3.23 16.38 10.28
C LYS A 62 -4.49 15.65 10.74
N PRO A 63 -4.36 14.46 11.34
CA PRO A 63 -5.52 13.75 11.84
C PRO A 63 -6.14 14.49 13.02
N LYS A 64 -7.45 14.33 13.16
CA LYS A 64 -8.14 14.90 14.30
C LYS A 64 -7.76 14.14 15.56
N PHE A 65 -7.78 14.86 16.68
CA PHE A 65 -7.56 14.24 17.97
C PHE A 65 -8.60 13.14 18.18
N SER A 66 -8.17 11.99 18.66
CA SER A 66 -9.02 10.81 18.87
C SER A 66 -9.49 10.12 17.60
N ALA A 67 -8.96 10.49 16.44
CA ALA A 67 -9.33 9.78 15.22
C ALA A 67 -8.82 8.34 15.30
N PRO A 68 -9.65 7.36 14.89
CA PRO A 68 -9.19 5.97 14.89
C PRO A 68 -8.11 5.76 13.83
N PRO A 69 -7.28 4.73 14.01
CA PRO A 69 -6.26 4.42 13.00
C PRO A 69 -6.91 4.09 11.66
N LEU A 70 -6.19 4.37 10.57
CA LEU A 70 -6.63 4.03 9.24
C LEU A 70 -6.78 2.52 9.10
N LYS A 71 -7.90 2.11 8.52
CA LYS A 71 -8.14 0.70 8.21
C LYS A 71 -8.01 0.49 6.71
N PRO A 72 -7.55 -0.69 6.28
CA PRO A 72 -7.42 -0.96 4.84
C PRO A 72 -8.73 -0.75 4.09
N SER A 73 -9.86 -1.08 4.71
CA SER A 73 -11.16 -0.91 4.06
C SER A 73 -11.49 0.55 3.75
N GLN A 74 -10.77 1.49 4.34
CA GLN A 74 -10.99 2.91 4.10
C GLN A 74 -10.20 3.44 2.91
N ILE A 75 -9.36 2.60 2.31
CA ILE A 75 -8.61 2.99 1.13
C ILE A 75 -9.43 2.57 -0.08
N PRO A 76 -9.86 3.52 -0.92
CA PRO A 76 -10.69 3.17 -2.08
C PRO A 76 -9.96 2.22 -3.02
N VAL A 77 -10.69 1.21 -3.48
CA VAL A 77 -10.12 0.19 -4.36
C VAL A 77 -9.55 0.83 -5.63
N ARG A 78 -10.21 1.85 -6.16
CA ARG A 78 -9.73 2.51 -7.38
C ARG A 78 -8.37 3.17 -7.15
N ILE A 79 -8.10 3.65 -5.95
CA ILE A 79 -6.82 4.27 -5.65
C ILE A 79 -5.74 3.21 -5.53
N VAL A 80 -6.07 2.07 -4.91
CA VAL A 80 -5.12 0.95 -4.83
C VAL A 80 -4.77 0.44 -6.22
N ALA A 81 -5.78 0.27 -7.09
CA ALA A 81 -5.54 -0.18 -8.45
C ALA A 81 -4.65 0.80 -9.21
N LYS A 82 -4.91 2.08 -9.04
CA LYS A 82 -4.13 3.12 -9.70
C LYS A 82 -2.70 3.15 -9.21
N ALA A 83 -2.52 2.96 -7.90
CA ALA A 83 -1.20 2.92 -7.31
C ALA A 83 -0.39 1.74 -7.84
N ILE A 84 -1.02 0.58 -7.98
CA ILE A 84 -0.35 -0.59 -8.54
C ILE A 84 0.04 -0.33 -9.99
N ALA A 85 -0.87 0.24 -10.78
CA ALA A 85 -0.57 0.57 -12.17
C ALA A 85 0.57 1.58 -12.26
N SER A 86 0.60 2.55 -11.36
CA SER A 86 1.67 3.55 -11.33
C SER A 86 3.01 2.92 -11.01
N ALA A 87 3.02 1.95 -10.09
CA ALA A 87 4.25 1.24 -9.76
C ALA A 87 4.80 0.47 -10.94
N ILE A 88 3.92 -0.19 -11.69
CA ILE A 88 4.33 -0.92 -12.89
C ILE A 88 4.90 0.06 -13.92
N GLU A 89 4.23 1.17 -14.10
CA GLU A 89 4.66 2.19 -15.05
C GLU A 89 6.01 2.78 -14.65
N ALA A 90 6.29 2.85 -13.37
CA ALA A 90 7.56 3.37 -12.86
C ALA A 90 8.70 2.36 -12.94
N GLY A 91 8.43 1.13 -13.35
CA GLY A 91 9.46 0.13 -13.55
C GLY A 91 9.37 -1.12 -12.69
N TRP A 92 8.35 -1.22 -11.85
CA TRP A 92 8.17 -2.44 -11.07
C TRP A 92 7.75 -3.58 -11.99
N GLU A 93 8.50 -4.67 -11.91
CA GLU A 93 8.19 -5.88 -12.67
C GLU A 93 7.67 -6.93 -11.70
N PRO A 94 6.35 -7.08 -11.60
CA PRO A 94 5.75 -7.92 -10.55
C PRO A 94 6.16 -9.37 -10.59
N LEU A 95 6.49 -9.90 -11.76
CA LEU A 95 6.86 -11.30 -11.90
C LEU A 95 8.36 -11.51 -11.83
N SER A 96 9.14 -10.47 -11.65
CA SER A 96 10.58 -10.59 -11.51
C SER A 96 10.93 -10.99 -10.07
N ARG A 97 12.18 -11.30 -9.85
CA ARG A 97 12.71 -11.59 -8.53
C ARG A 97 13.55 -10.41 -8.07
N GLY A 98 13.67 -10.27 -6.76
CA GLY A 98 14.53 -9.24 -6.21
C GLY A 98 13.93 -8.58 -4.99
N LYS A 99 14.61 -7.55 -4.54
CA LYS A 99 14.17 -6.79 -3.37
C LYS A 99 12.91 -6.00 -3.69
N PRO A 100 12.11 -5.69 -2.67
CA PRO A 100 10.96 -4.83 -2.90
C PRO A 100 11.38 -3.49 -3.49
N VAL A 101 10.55 -2.97 -4.37
CA VAL A 101 10.76 -1.62 -4.90
C VAL A 101 9.93 -0.64 -4.09
N VAL A 102 10.43 0.56 -3.92
CA VAL A 102 9.70 1.60 -3.21
C VAL A 102 9.25 2.63 -4.24
N ILE A 103 7.95 2.88 -4.27
CA ILE A 103 7.33 3.79 -5.24
C ILE A 103 6.57 4.85 -4.47
N TYR A 104 6.69 6.09 -4.91
CA TYR A 104 5.94 7.20 -4.31
C TYR A 104 4.87 7.65 -5.28
N VAL A 105 3.65 7.79 -4.77
CA VAL A 105 2.51 8.23 -5.57
C VAL A 105 1.86 9.43 -4.88
N ASP A 106 0.94 10.09 -5.60
CA ASP A 106 0.17 11.17 -4.99
C ASP A 106 -1.07 10.61 -4.30
N GLU A 107 -1.95 11.49 -3.83
CA GLU A 107 -3.13 11.08 -3.06
C GLU A 107 -4.09 10.23 -3.88
N GLU A 108 -4.04 10.36 -5.20
CA GLU A 108 -4.92 9.59 -6.09
C GLU A 108 -4.28 8.30 -6.57
N GLY A 109 -3.03 8.04 -6.19
CA GLY A 109 -2.32 6.84 -6.64
C GLY A 109 -1.55 7.03 -7.94
N ASN A 110 -1.39 8.25 -8.38
CA ASN A 110 -0.66 8.51 -9.63
C ASN A 110 0.84 8.61 -9.43
#